data_5b6b2e141d52014afff741ff17d52624
#
_entry.id   5b6b2e141d52014afff741ff17d52624
#
_cell.length_a   1.000
_cell.length_b   1.000
_cell.length_c   1.000
_cell.angle_alpha   90.00
_cell.angle_beta   90.00
_cell.angle_gamma   90.00
#
_symmetry.space_group_name_H-M   'P 1'
#
loop_
_entity.id
_entity.type
_entity.pdbx_description
1 polymer ?
#
loop_
_entity_poly.entity_id
_entity_poly.type
_entity_poly.pdbx_seq_one_letter_code
_entity_poly.pdbx_strand_id
1 'polypeptide(L)'
;DFNGPTTLAVTFQVDGISKLAEVDISGGSVRTIPVPHIDISGLRISNSVAYYLGGSMRAPPAVVGVDIKNGSVSFSRHSQEVGIDPNSISLAQPLVFGTADDELAHGFFYPPANCEFEGPVGTLPPLIVKSHGGPTGQTSCSFEPKIQFWTSRGFAVLDVNYRGSTGFDSRYRRLLDGKWGIADV
;
A
#
# COMPACT_ATOMS: atom_id res chain seq x y z
N ASP A 1 1.23 3.39 19.30
CA ASP A 1 0.49 3.39 20.55
C ASP A 1 1.18 2.48 21.58
N PHE A 2 1.03 2.74 22.85
CA PHE A 2 1.68 1.95 23.91
C PHE A 2 0.94 0.63 24.16
N ASN A 3 1.72 -0.47 24.29
CA ASN A 3 1.25 -1.80 24.69
C ASN A 3 1.78 -2.22 26.07
N GLY A 4 2.18 -1.26 26.88
CA GLY A 4 2.77 -1.48 28.21
C GLY A 4 3.67 -0.29 28.59
N PRO A 5 4.33 -0.33 29.75
CA PRO A 5 5.13 0.80 30.23
C PRO A 5 6.40 1.05 29.39
N THR A 6 6.95 0.00 28.75
CA THR A 6 8.19 0.07 27.97
C THR A 6 8.03 -0.43 26.54
N THR A 7 6.81 -0.77 26.11
CA THR A 7 6.56 -1.38 24.82
C THR A 7 5.64 -0.52 23.97
N LEU A 8 6.07 -0.22 22.75
CA LEU A 8 5.34 0.61 21.81
C LEU A 8 4.99 -0.21 20.55
N ALA A 9 3.72 -0.29 20.21
CA ALA A 9 3.32 -0.79 18.91
C ALA A 9 3.37 0.34 17.87
N VAL A 10 4.03 0.07 16.75
CA VAL A 10 4.30 1.04 15.69
C VAL A 10 3.93 0.46 14.33
N THR A 11 3.61 1.35 13.40
CA THR A 11 3.58 1.03 11.97
C THR A 11 4.69 1.78 11.27
N PHE A 12 5.33 1.13 10.31
CA PHE A 12 6.32 1.73 9.43
C PHE A 12 6.16 1.17 8.02
N GLN A 13 6.82 1.77 7.06
CA GLN A 13 6.70 1.36 5.66
C GLN A 13 8.04 0.96 5.09
N VAL A 14 8.00 -0.07 4.23
CA VAL A 14 9.13 -0.53 3.43
C VAL A 14 8.60 -0.76 2.02
N ASP A 15 9.19 -0.08 1.05
CA ASP A 15 8.81 -0.15 -0.37
C ASP A 15 7.30 0.08 -0.60
N GLY A 16 6.74 1.07 0.10
CA GLY A 16 5.32 1.44 0.01
C GLY A 16 4.36 0.48 0.74
N ILE A 17 4.87 -0.54 1.44
CA ILE A 17 4.07 -1.53 2.18
C ILE A 17 4.20 -1.30 3.68
N SER A 18 3.06 -1.17 4.35
CA SER A 18 2.99 -1.03 5.80
C SER A 18 3.38 -2.33 6.52
N LYS A 19 4.11 -2.16 7.62
CA LYS A 19 4.48 -3.21 8.55
C LYS A 19 4.03 -2.84 9.95
N LEU A 20 3.66 -3.83 10.75
CA LEU A 20 3.38 -3.68 12.18
C LEU A 20 4.56 -4.23 12.98
N ALA A 21 4.97 -3.51 14.00
CA ALA A 21 6.02 -3.97 14.90
C ALA A 21 5.76 -3.53 16.34
N GLU A 22 6.42 -4.23 17.25
CA GLU A 22 6.54 -3.87 18.65
C GLU A 22 7.98 -3.45 18.92
N VAL A 23 8.15 -2.33 19.61
CA VAL A 23 9.43 -1.75 19.98
C VAL A 23 9.54 -1.74 21.50
N ASP A 24 10.56 -2.38 22.05
CA ASP A 24 10.94 -2.19 23.44
C ASP A 24 11.80 -0.93 23.56
N ILE A 25 11.25 0.12 24.17
CA ILE A 25 11.93 1.41 24.29
C ILE A 25 13.02 1.41 25.37
N SER A 26 13.08 0.40 26.23
CA SER A 26 14.12 0.27 27.25
C SER A 26 15.38 -0.44 26.71
N GLY A 27 15.19 -1.46 25.89
CA GLY A 27 16.26 -2.25 25.30
C GLY A 27 16.55 -1.96 23.82
N GLY A 28 15.71 -1.16 23.16
CA GLY A 28 15.86 -0.81 21.74
C GLY A 28 15.55 -1.97 20.78
N SER A 29 14.99 -3.08 21.23
CA SER A 29 14.66 -4.21 20.37
C SER A 29 13.39 -3.95 19.56
N VAL A 30 13.35 -4.43 18.31
CA VAL A 30 12.21 -4.31 17.41
C VAL A 30 11.79 -5.71 16.97
N ARG A 31 10.52 -6.04 17.18
CA ARG A 31 9.90 -7.30 16.76
C ARG A 31 8.80 -7.02 15.74
N THR A 32 9.01 -7.39 14.49
CA THR A 32 7.97 -7.33 13.47
C THR A 32 6.87 -8.34 13.76
N ILE A 33 5.62 -7.91 13.64
CA ILE A 33 4.43 -8.74 13.80
C ILE A 33 3.92 -9.09 12.41
N PRO A 34 3.88 -10.38 12.02
CA PRO A 34 3.38 -10.78 10.71
C PRO A 34 1.87 -10.55 10.65
N VAL A 35 1.44 -9.73 9.67
CA VAL A 35 0.03 -9.46 9.41
C VAL A 35 -0.23 -9.55 7.91
N PRO A 36 -1.46 -9.94 7.48
CA PRO A 36 -1.78 -10.06 6.06
C PRO A 36 -2.05 -8.71 5.37
N HIS A 37 -2.05 -7.62 6.12
CA HIS A 37 -2.38 -6.29 5.61
C HIS A 37 -1.12 -5.57 5.11
N ILE A 38 -1.27 -4.89 3.99
CA ILE A 38 -0.21 -4.16 3.27
C ILE A 38 -0.33 -2.65 3.39
N ASP A 39 -1.46 -2.19 3.91
CA ASP A 39 -1.72 -0.80 4.24
C ASP A 39 -2.34 -0.76 5.63
N ILE A 40 -1.73 0.00 6.54
CA ILE A 40 -2.12 0.04 7.96
C ILE A 40 -2.20 1.49 8.41
N SER A 41 -3.37 1.91 8.87
CA SER A 41 -3.59 3.24 9.41
C SER A 41 -4.47 3.24 10.64
N GLY A 42 -4.38 4.30 11.44
CA GLY A 42 -5.23 4.49 12.61
C GLY A 42 -4.96 3.50 13.76
N LEU A 43 -3.72 3.03 13.93
CA LEU A 43 -3.34 2.05 14.96
C LEU A 43 -3.77 2.49 16.36
N ARG A 44 -4.43 1.58 17.08
CA ARG A 44 -4.79 1.69 18.50
C ARG A 44 -4.55 0.35 19.18
N ILE A 45 -4.13 0.40 20.44
CA ILE A 45 -3.89 -0.80 21.24
C ILE A 45 -4.89 -0.87 22.39
N SER A 46 -5.46 -2.04 22.60
CA SER A 46 -6.27 -2.35 23.76
C SER A 46 -6.16 -3.83 24.11
N ASN A 47 -5.81 -4.15 25.35
CA ASN A 47 -5.70 -5.53 25.85
C ASN A 47 -4.81 -6.44 25.00
N SER A 48 -3.65 -5.93 24.57
CA SER A 48 -2.70 -6.62 23.67
C SER A 48 -3.27 -6.96 22.28
N VAL A 49 -4.34 -6.29 21.88
CA VAL A 49 -4.90 -6.34 20.52
C VAL A 49 -4.62 -5.02 19.82
N ALA A 50 -4.04 -5.10 18.64
CA ALA A 50 -3.86 -3.96 17.75
C ALA A 50 -5.11 -3.80 16.87
N TYR A 51 -5.80 -2.68 16.99
CA TYR A 51 -6.91 -2.29 16.13
C TYR A 51 -6.44 -1.27 15.11
N TYR A 52 -6.77 -1.46 13.85
CA TYR A 52 -6.39 -0.55 12.78
C TYR A 52 -7.27 -0.71 11.54
N LEU A 53 -7.16 0.23 10.60
CA LEU A 53 -7.68 0.05 9.24
C LEU A 53 -6.62 -0.71 8.45
N GLY A 54 -6.97 -1.93 8.02
CA GLY A 54 -6.10 -2.81 7.25
C GLY A 54 -6.55 -2.93 5.80
N GLY A 55 -5.66 -2.60 4.86
CA GLY A 55 -5.85 -2.78 3.44
C GLY A 55 -5.19 -4.05 2.92
N SER A 56 -5.78 -4.67 1.93
CA SER A 56 -5.24 -5.82 1.18
C SER A 56 -5.35 -5.57 -0.32
N MET A 57 -4.66 -6.34 -1.15
CA MET A 57 -4.78 -6.20 -2.62
C MET A 57 -6.12 -6.73 -3.18
N ARG A 58 -6.84 -7.56 -2.42
CA ARG A 58 -7.97 -8.35 -2.94
C ARG A 58 -9.33 -7.94 -2.39
N ALA A 59 -9.36 -7.14 -1.35
CA ALA A 59 -10.61 -6.76 -0.68
C ALA A 59 -10.55 -5.32 -0.19
N PRO A 60 -11.71 -4.65 -0.10
CA PRO A 60 -11.80 -3.32 0.50
C PRO A 60 -11.16 -3.26 1.89
N PRO A 61 -10.71 -2.09 2.34
CA PRO A 61 -10.17 -1.91 3.67
C PRO A 61 -11.15 -2.40 4.75
N ALA A 62 -10.60 -2.95 5.80
CA ALA A 62 -11.36 -3.44 6.95
C ALA A 62 -10.87 -2.81 8.24
N VAL A 63 -11.77 -2.61 9.21
CA VAL A 63 -11.36 -2.48 10.61
C VAL A 63 -10.98 -3.87 11.09
N VAL A 64 -9.77 -4.02 11.61
CA VAL A 64 -9.25 -5.32 12.06
C VAL A 64 -8.72 -5.23 13.48
N GLY A 65 -8.83 -6.34 14.21
CA GLY A 65 -8.16 -6.57 15.48
C GLY A 65 -7.17 -7.70 15.33
N VAL A 66 -5.93 -7.47 15.73
CA VAL A 66 -4.82 -8.42 15.61
C VAL A 66 -4.17 -8.63 16.96
N ASP A 67 -4.01 -9.88 17.36
CA ASP A 67 -3.24 -10.23 18.55
C ASP A 67 -1.75 -9.90 18.32
N ILE A 68 -1.20 -9.02 19.14
CA ILE A 68 0.18 -8.54 19.00
C ILE A 68 1.21 -9.66 19.20
N LYS A 69 0.89 -10.70 19.99
CA LYS A 69 1.84 -11.77 20.30
C LYS A 69 2.18 -12.64 19.09
N ASN A 70 1.16 -12.92 18.26
CA ASN A 70 1.28 -13.90 17.16
C ASN A 70 0.82 -13.40 15.81
N GLY A 71 0.22 -12.19 15.72
CA GLY A 71 -0.27 -11.63 14.46
C GLY A 71 -1.60 -12.22 13.97
N SER A 72 -2.28 -13.05 14.78
CA SER A 72 -3.55 -13.63 14.36
C SER A 72 -4.66 -12.59 14.33
N VAL A 73 -5.48 -12.61 13.27
CA VAL A 73 -6.64 -11.73 13.14
C VAL A 73 -7.76 -12.26 14.01
N SER A 74 -8.13 -11.51 15.05
CA SER A 74 -9.19 -11.83 16.00
C SER A 74 -10.54 -11.19 15.63
N PHE A 75 -10.50 -10.13 14.83
CA PHE A 75 -11.68 -9.41 14.37
C PHE A 75 -11.40 -8.80 12.99
N SER A 76 -12.40 -8.82 12.10
CA SER A 76 -12.33 -8.13 10.81
C SER A 76 -13.71 -7.72 10.35
N ARG A 77 -13.86 -6.46 9.92
CA ARG A 77 -15.07 -5.94 9.30
C ARG A 77 -14.73 -5.02 8.14
N HIS A 78 -15.06 -5.45 6.93
CA HIS A 78 -14.84 -4.65 5.71
C HIS A 78 -15.70 -3.39 5.69
N SER A 79 -15.17 -2.35 5.07
CA SER A 79 -15.86 -1.06 4.89
C SER A 79 -17.06 -1.18 3.95
N GLN A 80 -16.99 -2.11 2.99
CA GLN A 80 -18.04 -2.40 2.02
C GLN A 80 -17.90 -3.82 1.47
N GLU A 81 -18.99 -4.36 0.94
CA GLU A 81 -18.97 -5.56 0.11
C GLU A 81 -18.80 -5.14 -1.35
N VAL A 82 -18.04 -5.91 -2.10
CA VAL A 82 -17.78 -5.65 -3.53
C VAL A 82 -18.10 -6.93 -4.31
N GLY A 83 -19.06 -6.82 -5.21
CA GLY A 83 -19.48 -7.93 -6.09
C GLY A 83 -18.57 -8.09 -7.31
N ILE A 84 -17.24 -8.10 -7.13
CA ILE A 84 -16.27 -8.35 -8.19
C ILE A 84 -15.81 -9.81 -8.07
N ASP A 85 -15.81 -10.53 -9.21
CA ASP A 85 -15.22 -11.88 -9.26
C ASP A 85 -13.75 -11.80 -8.84
N PRO A 86 -13.29 -12.61 -7.86
CA PRO A 86 -11.90 -12.62 -7.41
C PRO A 86 -10.87 -12.84 -8.53
N ASN A 87 -11.26 -13.52 -9.63
CA ASN A 87 -10.40 -13.75 -10.80
C ASN A 87 -10.32 -12.52 -11.72
N SER A 88 -11.22 -11.55 -11.56
CA SER A 88 -11.21 -10.27 -12.27
C SER A 88 -10.55 -9.14 -11.46
N ILE A 89 -9.90 -9.47 -10.33
CA ILE A 89 -9.17 -8.49 -9.53
C ILE A 89 -7.73 -8.39 -10.03
N SER A 90 -7.37 -7.21 -10.56
CA SER A 90 -6.00 -6.89 -10.90
C SER A 90 -5.17 -6.66 -9.64
N LEU A 91 -4.07 -7.37 -9.51
CA LEU A 91 -3.14 -7.24 -8.39
C LEU A 91 -2.01 -6.28 -8.75
N ALA A 92 -1.65 -5.42 -7.82
CA ALA A 92 -0.54 -4.50 -7.95
C ALA A 92 0.80 -5.25 -8.14
N GLN A 93 1.58 -4.83 -9.12
CA GLN A 93 2.94 -5.26 -9.35
C GLN A 93 3.87 -4.07 -9.08
N PRO A 94 4.78 -4.15 -8.10
CA PRO A 94 5.75 -3.10 -7.87
C PRO A 94 6.59 -2.85 -9.12
N LEU A 95 6.73 -1.58 -9.48
CA LEU A 95 7.52 -1.14 -10.62
C LEU A 95 8.52 -0.09 -10.18
N VAL A 96 9.77 -0.23 -10.63
CA VAL A 96 10.83 0.77 -10.49
C VAL A 96 11.29 1.15 -11.88
N PHE A 97 11.39 2.44 -12.17
CA PHE A 97 11.77 2.94 -13.49
C PHE A 97 12.69 4.16 -13.39
N GLY A 98 13.52 4.33 -14.40
CA GLY A 98 14.44 5.48 -14.50
C GLY A 98 13.70 6.78 -14.79
N THR A 99 14.17 7.86 -14.18
CA THR A 99 13.70 9.23 -14.41
C THR A 99 14.87 10.15 -14.80
N ALA A 100 14.64 11.45 -14.87
CA ALA A 100 15.72 12.41 -15.08
C ALA A 100 16.78 12.35 -13.95
N ASP A 101 17.99 12.83 -14.25
CA ASP A 101 19.13 12.91 -13.33
C ASP A 101 19.62 11.55 -12.81
N ASP A 102 19.44 10.47 -13.59
CA ASP A 102 19.78 9.08 -13.21
C ASP A 102 19.10 8.60 -11.93
N GLU A 103 18.03 9.27 -11.52
CA GLU A 103 17.21 8.89 -10.36
C GLU A 103 16.13 7.88 -10.76
N LEU A 104 15.67 7.11 -9.76
CA LEU A 104 14.60 6.13 -9.93
C LEU A 104 13.29 6.67 -9.37
N ALA A 105 12.17 6.21 -9.94
CA ALA A 105 10.86 6.38 -9.37
C ALA A 105 10.16 5.04 -9.17
N HIS A 106 9.18 5.04 -8.30
CA HIS A 106 8.41 3.87 -7.91
C HIS A 106 6.97 4.00 -8.35
N GLY A 107 6.30 2.87 -8.51
CA GLY A 107 4.87 2.82 -8.80
C GLY A 107 4.31 1.42 -8.63
N PHE A 108 3.01 1.34 -8.77
CA PHE A 108 2.29 0.07 -8.79
C PHE A 108 1.61 -0.09 -10.15
N PHE A 109 2.01 -1.11 -10.88
CA PHE A 109 1.41 -1.46 -12.17
C PHE A 109 0.30 -2.48 -11.95
N TYR A 110 -0.84 -2.24 -12.57
CA TYR A 110 -2.01 -3.11 -12.54
C TYR A 110 -2.32 -3.54 -13.98
N PRO A 111 -2.07 -4.80 -14.35
CA PRO A 111 -2.46 -5.31 -15.67
C PRO A 111 -3.97 -5.39 -15.82
N PRO A 112 -4.50 -5.44 -17.05
CA PRO A 112 -5.90 -5.81 -17.25
C PRO A 112 -6.22 -7.15 -16.59
N ALA A 113 -7.40 -7.26 -15.97
CA ALA A 113 -7.87 -8.48 -15.34
C ALA A 113 -9.38 -8.63 -15.56
N ASN A 114 -9.76 -9.64 -16.34
CA ASN A 114 -11.15 -10.01 -16.57
C ASN A 114 -11.21 -11.51 -16.86
N CYS A 115 -12.10 -12.25 -16.18
CA CYS A 115 -12.20 -13.69 -16.34
C CYS A 115 -12.97 -14.12 -17.61
N GLU A 116 -13.62 -13.22 -18.32
CA GLU A 116 -14.44 -13.50 -19.50
C GLU A 116 -13.83 -12.98 -20.81
N PHE A 117 -12.95 -11.98 -20.75
CA PHE A 117 -12.42 -11.27 -21.91
C PHE A 117 -10.92 -11.04 -21.81
N GLU A 118 -10.26 -11.22 -22.96
CA GLU A 118 -8.84 -10.88 -23.14
C GLU A 118 -8.68 -9.93 -24.32
N GLY A 119 -7.61 -9.12 -24.29
CA GLY A 119 -7.24 -8.29 -25.43
C GLY A 119 -6.71 -9.13 -26.60
N PRO A 120 -6.68 -8.59 -27.83
CA PRO A 120 -6.13 -9.29 -28.98
C PRO A 120 -4.66 -9.70 -28.75
N VAL A 121 -4.31 -10.91 -29.16
CA VAL A 121 -2.94 -11.44 -29.01
C VAL A 121 -1.92 -10.49 -29.65
N GLY A 122 -0.85 -10.20 -28.92
CA GLY A 122 0.26 -9.35 -29.40
C GLY A 122 -0.03 -7.84 -29.34
N THR A 123 -1.17 -7.41 -28.80
CA THR A 123 -1.45 -5.98 -28.57
C THR A 123 -1.18 -5.59 -27.11
N LEU A 124 -0.68 -4.37 -26.92
CA LEU A 124 -0.55 -3.80 -25.57
C LEU A 124 -1.87 -3.15 -25.17
N PRO A 125 -2.27 -3.27 -23.89
CA PRO A 125 -3.44 -2.57 -23.39
C PRO A 125 -3.21 -1.05 -23.36
N PRO A 126 -4.27 -0.24 -23.49
CA PRO A 126 -4.17 1.18 -23.21
C PRO A 126 -3.80 1.38 -21.74
N LEU A 127 -2.90 2.35 -21.47
CA LEU A 127 -2.37 2.62 -20.15
C LEU A 127 -2.98 3.90 -19.57
N ILE A 128 -3.51 3.82 -18.37
CA ILE A 128 -3.87 4.97 -17.55
C ILE A 128 -2.76 5.19 -16.54
N VAL A 129 -2.14 6.37 -16.57
CA VAL A 129 -1.18 6.79 -15.54
C VAL A 129 -1.89 7.72 -14.58
N LYS A 130 -1.77 7.43 -13.30
CA LYS A 130 -2.28 8.29 -12.23
C LYS A 130 -1.19 8.56 -11.21
N SER A 131 -1.29 9.65 -10.47
CA SER A 131 -0.43 9.99 -9.36
C SER A 131 -1.28 10.44 -8.17
N HIS A 132 -0.72 10.28 -6.96
CA HIS A 132 -1.35 10.82 -5.76
C HIS A 132 -1.13 12.34 -5.66
N GLY A 133 -1.99 13.01 -4.90
CA GLY A 133 -1.83 14.43 -4.57
C GLY A 133 -0.98 14.65 -3.32
N GLY A 134 -0.71 15.93 -3.06
CA GLY A 134 -0.33 16.39 -1.74
C GLY A 134 1.10 16.61 -1.42
N PRO A 135 2.14 16.80 -2.15
CA PRO A 135 3.06 15.85 -2.73
C PRO A 135 3.73 14.92 -1.71
N THR A 136 3.68 15.21 -0.41
CA THR A 136 4.28 14.39 0.67
C THR A 136 3.42 13.18 1.08
N GLY A 137 2.59 12.67 0.18
CA GLY A 137 1.81 11.45 0.32
C GLY A 137 2.48 10.25 -0.35
N GLN A 138 1.68 9.22 -0.54
CA GLN A 138 1.99 8.05 -1.37
C GLN A 138 0.70 7.41 -1.88
N THR A 139 0.80 6.64 -2.95
CA THR A 139 -0.22 5.66 -3.28
C THR A 139 0.11 4.32 -2.64
N SER A 140 -0.93 3.61 -2.21
CA SER A 140 -0.85 2.26 -1.64
C SER A 140 -1.22 1.23 -2.71
N CYS A 141 -0.72 0.02 -2.60
CA CYS A 141 -1.12 -1.11 -3.44
C CYS A 141 -2.37 -1.85 -2.92
N SER A 142 -3.10 -1.27 -1.98
CA SER A 142 -4.35 -1.84 -1.48
C SER A 142 -5.47 -1.76 -2.52
N PHE A 143 -6.50 -2.58 -2.32
CA PHE A 143 -7.65 -2.67 -3.22
C PHE A 143 -8.30 -1.29 -3.43
N GLU A 144 -8.35 -0.84 -4.68
CA GLU A 144 -8.96 0.43 -5.08
C GLU A 144 -10.02 0.14 -6.15
N PRO A 145 -11.34 0.33 -5.87
CA PRO A 145 -12.41 0.04 -6.82
C PRO A 145 -12.29 0.76 -8.15
N LYS A 146 -11.73 2.00 -8.16
CA LYS A 146 -11.52 2.76 -9.40
C LYS A 146 -10.49 2.11 -10.30
N ILE A 147 -9.43 1.52 -9.73
CA ILE A 147 -8.44 0.77 -10.50
C ILE A 147 -9.09 -0.49 -11.07
N GLN A 148 -9.85 -1.24 -10.25
CA GLN A 148 -10.53 -2.46 -10.70
C GLN A 148 -11.57 -2.17 -11.80
N PHE A 149 -12.22 -1.01 -11.77
CA PHE A 149 -13.13 -0.58 -12.84
C PHE A 149 -12.43 -0.50 -14.20
N TRP A 150 -11.24 0.06 -14.24
CA TRP A 150 -10.48 0.19 -15.49
C TRP A 150 -9.85 -1.12 -15.93
N THR A 151 -9.22 -1.83 -14.99
CA THR A 151 -8.51 -3.06 -15.32
C THR A 151 -9.45 -4.17 -15.80
N SER A 152 -10.68 -4.25 -15.25
CA SER A 152 -11.70 -5.18 -15.73
C SER A 152 -12.24 -4.84 -17.13
N ARG A 153 -11.92 -3.66 -17.67
CA ARG A 153 -12.30 -3.21 -19.02
C ARG A 153 -11.15 -3.20 -20.01
N GLY A 154 -10.06 -3.89 -19.70
CA GLY A 154 -8.93 -4.07 -20.60
C GLY A 154 -7.89 -2.95 -20.56
N PHE A 155 -7.98 -2.00 -19.62
CA PHE A 155 -6.93 -1.00 -19.40
C PHE A 155 -5.89 -1.51 -18.44
N ALA A 156 -4.63 -1.17 -18.67
CA ALA A 156 -3.61 -1.19 -17.62
C ALA A 156 -3.65 0.12 -16.83
N VAL A 157 -3.26 0.07 -15.56
CA VAL A 157 -3.12 1.27 -14.72
C VAL A 157 -1.73 1.29 -14.11
N LEU A 158 -1.06 2.43 -14.17
CA LEU A 158 0.17 2.71 -13.42
C LEU A 158 -0.12 3.79 -12.39
N ASP A 159 -0.04 3.44 -11.11
CA ASP A 159 -0.20 4.36 -9.99
C ASP A 159 1.18 4.74 -9.47
N VAL A 160 1.57 6.00 -9.71
CA VAL A 160 2.95 6.46 -9.54
C VAL A 160 3.18 7.02 -8.14
N ASN A 161 4.24 6.54 -7.50
CA ASN A 161 4.88 7.16 -6.36
C ASN A 161 6.11 7.92 -6.87
N TYR A 162 5.89 9.16 -7.31
CA TYR A 162 6.94 10.02 -7.85
C TYR A 162 8.00 10.38 -6.80
N ARG A 163 9.13 10.94 -7.25
CA ARG A 163 10.22 11.40 -6.36
C ARG A 163 9.68 12.39 -5.33
N GLY A 164 9.92 12.09 -4.05
CA GLY A 164 9.36 12.84 -2.92
C GLY A 164 8.22 12.13 -2.19
N SER A 165 7.67 11.05 -2.75
CA SER A 165 6.65 10.24 -2.07
C SER A 165 7.18 9.64 -0.77
N THR A 166 6.28 9.48 0.21
CA THR A 166 6.56 8.73 1.44
C THR A 166 6.52 7.22 1.19
N GLY A 167 6.89 6.42 2.19
CA GLY A 167 6.76 4.96 2.14
C GLY A 167 7.97 4.22 1.60
N PHE A 168 8.98 4.92 1.08
CA PHE A 168 10.22 4.33 0.60
C PHE A 168 11.35 4.60 1.60
N ASP A 169 12.15 5.62 1.42
CA ASP A 169 13.14 6.01 2.41
C ASP A 169 13.19 7.55 2.61
N SER A 170 14.02 8.02 3.54
CA SER A 170 14.14 9.44 3.81
C SER A 170 14.89 10.19 2.71
N ARG A 171 15.81 9.52 1.96
CA ARG A 171 16.48 10.08 0.80
C ARG A 171 15.46 10.33 -0.31
N TYR A 172 14.65 9.31 -0.63
CA TYR A 172 13.63 9.41 -1.68
C TYR A 172 12.65 10.55 -1.41
N ARG A 173 12.16 10.65 -0.18
CA ARG A 173 11.26 11.73 0.23
C ARG A 173 11.89 13.11 0.07
N ARG A 174 13.18 13.27 0.36
CA ARG A 174 13.90 14.54 0.25
C ARG A 174 14.25 14.95 -1.18
N LEU A 175 14.10 14.07 -2.17
CA LEU A 175 14.33 14.43 -3.57
C LEU A 175 13.42 15.55 -4.05
N LEU A 176 12.32 15.82 -3.34
CA LEU A 176 11.38 16.89 -3.65
C LEU A 176 11.70 18.22 -2.92
N ASP A 177 12.61 18.23 -1.94
CA ASP A 177 12.93 19.42 -1.17
C ASP A 177 13.47 20.52 -2.12
N GLY A 178 12.74 21.66 -2.19
CA GLY A 178 13.07 22.78 -3.09
C GLY A 178 12.84 22.52 -4.58
N LYS A 179 12.23 21.37 -4.96
CA LYS A 179 12.04 20.97 -6.37
C LYS A 179 10.57 20.66 -6.71
N TRP A 180 9.63 21.24 -6.00
CA TRP A 180 8.19 21.08 -6.27
C TRP A 180 7.81 21.58 -7.66
N GLY A 181 7.02 20.82 -8.40
CA GLY A 181 6.67 21.11 -9.79
C GLY A 181 7.81 20.83 -10.79
N ILE A 182 8.90 20.17 -10.34
CA ILE A 182 10.04 19.79 -11.18
C ILE A 182 10.33 18.29 -11.03
N ALA A 183 10.46 17.80 -9.79
CA ALA A 183 10.82 16.42 -9.53
C ALA A 183 9.62 15.47 -9.42
N ASP A 184 8.43 16.02 -9.25
CA ASP A 184 7.14 15.32 -9.13
C ASP A 184 6.32 15.30 -10.44
N VAL A 185 6.88 15.80 -11.54
CA VAL A 185 6.30 15.82 -12.90
C VAL A 185 7.10 15.02 -13.91
#